data_4d64b6324c6ec34aaaf8b7f112f591d0
#
_entry.id   4d64b6324c6ec34aaaf8b7f112f591d0
#
_cell.length_a   1.000
_cell.length_b   1.000
_cell.length_c   1.000
_cell.angle_alpha   90.00
_cell.angle_beta   90.00
_cell.angle_gamma   90.00
#
_symmetry.space_group_name_H-M   'P 1'
#
loop_
_entity.id
_entity.type
_entity.pdbx_description
1 polymer ?
#
loop_
_entity_poly.entity_id
_entity_poly.type
_entity_poly.pdbx_seq_one_letter_code
_entity_poly.pdbx_strand_id
1 'polypeptide(L)'
;MTNSHEDDRLDLFAKDGPPALPAGGAFVERAGARLWHAGFGEGPAVMLLHGGMGNANNFGHQVPALVQAGYRVVAMDSRGHGRSSWDGGPFSYTQMAEDAFAVLDRLGVGRAAVVGWSDGACTGLAMAKAAPERVAGVFFFACNVDGTGTLPFAMTETIGNCLTRHQKDYAALSPQPERFAEMSAALQAMQASQPDYSAADLRSISVPVTVAQAERDEFIRGEHARHIAATVPGARFVEMQGVSHFAPVQRPAVFNGAVLAFLAAVLSGE
;
A
#
# COMPACT_ATOMS: atom_id res chain seq x y z
N MET A 1 -24.93 -16.52 3.70
CA MET A 1 -24.97 -16.76 2.25
C MET A 1 -23.70 -16.14 1.68
N THR A 2 -22.71 -16.97 1.39
CA THR A 2 -21.46 -16.54 0.77
C THR A 2 -21.75 -16.26 -0.71
N ASN A 3 -21.89 -15.00 -1.08
CA ASN A 3 -21.81 -14.60 -2.47
C ASN A 3 -20.35 -14.80 -2.89
N SER A 4 -19.99 -16.01 -3.29
CA SER A 4 -18.73 -16.24 -3.98
C SER A 4 -18.85 -15.60 -5.36
N HIS A 5 -18.24 -14.43 -5.56
CA HIS A 5 -18.09 -13.87 -6.89
C HIS A 5 -17.10 -14.77 -7.66
N GLU A 6 -17.44 -15.14 -8.89
CA GLU A 6 -16.58 -15.99 -9.73
C GLU A 6 -15.16 -15.42 -9.93
N ASP A 7 -14.98 -14.11 -9.72
CA ASP A 7 -13.71 -13.40 -9.82
C ASP A 7 -12.97 -13.20 -8.48
N ASP A 8 -13.47 -13.78 -7.37
CA ASP A 8 -12.81 -13.75 -6.05
C ASP A 8 -11.63 -14.72 -6.05
N ARG A 9 -10.43 -14.18 -5.78
CA ARG A 9 -9.15 -14.92 -5.81
C ARG A 9 -8.51 -15.08 -4.44
N LEU A 10 -9.24 -14.83 -3.36
CA LEU A 10 -8.65 -14.80 -2.03
C LEU A 10 -8.11 -16.17 -1.60
N ASP A 11 -8.82 -17.25 -1.94
CA ASP A 11 -8.35 -18.62 -1.70
C ASP A 11 -7.09 -18.95 -2.52
N LEU A 12 -7.01 -18.48 -3.77
CA LEU A 12 -5.81 -18.63 -4.60
C LEU A 12 -4.64 -17.86 -4.01
N PHE A 13 -4.87 -16.61 -3.56
CA PHE A 13 -3.85 -15.83 -2.87
C PHE A 13 -3.33 -16.55 -1.63
N ALA A 14 -4.21 -17.06 -0.80
CA ALA A 14 -3.84 -17.77 0.42
C ALA A 14 -3.00 -19.02 0.14
N LYS A 15 -3.35 -19.77 -0.90
CA LYS A 15 -2.69 -21.01 -1.29
C LYS A 15 -1.39 -20.77 -2.05
N ASP A 16 -1.45 -20.04 -3.16
CA ASP A 16 -0.41 -19.98 -4.17
C ASP A 16 0.33 -18.61 -4.18
N GLY A 17 -0.24 -17.60 -3.50
CA GLY A 17 0.22 -16.22 -3.56
C GLY A 17 -0.23 -15.48 -4.83
N PRO A 18 0.12 -14.20 -4.95
CA PRO A 18 -0.13 -13.42 -6.16
C PRO A 18 0.84 -13.85 -7.27
N PRO A 19 0.56 -13.51 -8.53
CA PRO A 19 1.54 -13.68 -9.60
C PRO A 19 2.85 -12.99 -9.24
N ALA A 20 3.97 -13.67 -9.52
CA ALA A 20 5.28 -13.08 -9.29
C ALA A 20 5.47 -11.82 -10.14
N LEU A 21 6.14 -10.81 -9.59
CA LEU A 21 6.59 -9.68 -10.38
C LEU A 21 7.60 -10.15 -11.46
N PRO A 22 7.69 -9.47 -12.60
CA PRO A 22 8.73 -9.74 -13.58
C PRO A 22 10.12 -9.76 -12.92
N ALA A 23 11.01 -10.60 -13.43
CA ALA A 23 12.37 -10.72 -12.92
C ALA A 23 13.10 -9.37 -12.96
N GLY A 24 13.90 -9.11 -11.95
CA GLY A 24 14.66 -7.86 -11.81
C GLY A 24 14.51 -7.28 -10.41
N GLY A 25 15.04 -6.08 -10.27
CA GLY A 25 15.07 -5.36 -9.02
C GLY A 25 16.50 -5.08 -8.57
N ALA A 26 16.62 -4.08 -7.72
CA ALA A 26 17.87 -3.61 -7.17
C ALA A 26 17.65 -3.22 -5.70
N PHE A 27 18.71 -2.75 -5.07
CA PHE A 27 18.65 -2.25 -3.71
C PHE A 27 19.16 -0.82 -3.65
N VAL A 28 18.59 -0.06 -2.71
CA VAL A 28 19.14 1.23 -2.26
C VAL A 28 19.37 1.15 -0.76
N GLU A 29 20.54 1.62 -0.32
CA GLU A 29 20.89 1.68 1.10
C GLU A 29 20.37 2.99 1.69
N ARG A 30 19.64 2.88 2.81
CA ARG A 30 19.16 4.06 3.52
C ARG A 30 18.95 3.78 5.01
N ALA A 31 19.54 4.61 5.87
CA ALA A 31 19.36 4.58 7.33
C ALA A 31 19.39 3.15 7.90
N GLY A 32 20.46 2.41 7.62
CA GLY A 32 20.70 1.07 8.15
C GLY A 32 19.89 -0.06 7.49
N ALA A 33 19.11 0.23 6.45
CA ALA A 33 18.37 -0.79 5.72
C ALA A 33 18.74 -0.82 4.23
N ARG A 34 18.70 -2.02 3.64
CA ARG A 34 18.74 -2.25 2.20
C ARG A 34 17.31 -2.40 1.70
N LEU A 35 16.86 -1.48 0.87
CA LEU A 35 15.49 -1.42 0.38
C LEU A 35 15.43 -1.99 -1.04
N TRP A 36 14.70 -3.09 -1.21
CA TRP A 36 14.47 -3.68 -2.51
C TRP A 36 13.44 -2.87 -3.30
N HIS A 37 13.72 -2.68 -4.57
CA HIS A 37 12.81 -2.01 -5.49
C HIS A 37 12.96 -2.54 -6.91
N ALA A 38 11.91 -2.35 -7.73
CA ALA A 38 11.92 -2.61 -9.16
C ALA A 38 11.10 -1.56 -9.91
N GLY A 39 11.53 -1.26 -11.14
CA GLY A 39 10.82 -0.40 -12.07
C GLY A 39 10.36 -1.18 -13.30
N PHE A 40 9.15 -0.89 -13.78
CA PHE A 40 8.53 -1.57 -14.92
C PHE A 40 7.86 -0.56 -15.85
N GLY A 41 7.97 -0.76 -17.15
CA GLY A 41 7.33 0.11 -18.14
C GLY A 41 7.95 1.50 -18.25
N GLU A 42 7.31 2.34 -19.02
CA GLU A 42 7.68 3.74 -19.30
C GLU A 42 6.43 4.63 -19.18
N GLY A 43 6.62 5.96 -19.14
CA GLY A 43 5.53 6.93 -19.01
C GLY A 43 5.45 7.58 -17.64
N PRO A 44 4.31 8.20 -17.29
CA PRO A 44 4.11 8.83 -15.99
C PRO A 44 4.30 7.84 -14.85
N ALA A 45 5.00 8.27 -13.79
CA ALA A 45 5.42 7.36 -12.73
C ALA A 45 4.31 7.09 -11.69
N VAL A 46 4.18 5.82 -11.32
CA VAL A 46 3.27 5.31 -10.29
C VAL A 46 4.05 4.50 -9.28
N MET A 47 4.02 4.89 -8.02
CA MET A 47 4.62 4.14 -6.92
C MET A 47 3.58 3.28 -6.22
N LEU A 48 3.86 1.99 -6.06
CA LEU A 48 3.02 1.03 -5.35
C LEU A 48 3.61 0.73 -3.98
N LEU A 49 2.81 0.98 -2.92
CA LEU A 49 3.17 0.77 -1.52
C LEU A 49 2.22 -0.25 -0.88
N HIS A 50 2.75 -1.41 -0.50
CA HIS A 50 2.00 -2.53 0.06
C HIS A 50 1.60 -2.30 1.52
N GLY A 51 0.63 -3.08 2.00
CA GLY A 51 0.21 -3.11 3.39
C GLY A 51 1.18 -3.83 4.32
N GLY A 52 0.94 -3.73 5.60
CA GLY A 52 1.75 -4.37 6.63
C GLY A 52 1.88 -5.88 6.44
N MET A 53 3.04 -6.43 6.77
CA MET A 53 3.44 -7.83 6.56
C MET A 53 3.50 -8.28 5.09
N GLY A 54 3.03 -7.44 4.14
CA GLY A 54 3.06 -7.72 2.71
C GLY A 54 4.43 -7.50 2.08
N ASN A 55 4.44 -7.48 0.77
CA ASN A 55 5.62 -7.18 -0.05
C ASN A 55 5.18 -6.75 -1.45
N ALA A 56 6.10 -6.30 -2.28
CA ALA A 56 5.80 -5.81 -3.63
C ALA A 56 5.11 -6.84 -4.53
N ASN A 57 5.31 -8.15 -4.32
CA ASN A 57 4.62 -9.18 -5.10
C ASN A 57 3.09 -9.14 -4.89
N ASN A 58 2.60 -8.55 -3.79
CA ASN A 58 1.16 -8.36 -3.59
C ASN A 58 0.51 -7.51 -4.70
N PHE A 59 1.30 -6.78 -5.48
CA PHE A 59 0.88 -6.06 -6.68
C PHE A 59 1.11 -6.80 -8.00
N GLY A 60 1.28 -8.13 -7.95
CA GLY A 60 1.51 -8.95 -9.14
C GLY A 60 0.41 -8.85 -10.21
N HIS A 61 -0.81 -8.49 -9.83
CA HIS A 61 -1.92 -8.20 -10.76
C HIS A 61 -1.96 -6.75 -11.21
N GLN A 62 -1.46 -5.81 -10.39
CA GLN A 62 -1.48 -4.37 -10.66
C GLN A 62 -0.38 -3.97 -11.63
N VAL A 63 0.84 -4.46 -11.42
CA VAL A 63 2.00 -4.09 -12.23
C VAL A 63 1.75 -4.30 -13.73
N PRO A 64 1.35 -5.50 -14.21
CA PRO A 64 1.11 -5.68 -15.64
C PRO A 64 -0.03 -4.82 -16.17
N ALA A 65 -1.10 -4.61 -15.39
CA ALA A 65 -2.24 -3.80 -15.82
C ALA A 65 -1.86 -2.31 -15.97
N LEU A 66 -1.06 -1.77 -15.05
CA LEU A 66 -0.62 -0.39 -15.10
C LEU A 66 0.43 -0.16 -16.20
N VAL A 67 1.36 -1.10 -16.39
CA VAL A 67 2.32 -1.06 -17.51
C VAL A 67 1.60 -1.10 -18.85
N GLN A 68 0.61 -1.98 -18.99
CA GLN A 68 -0.21 -2.05 -20.21
C GLN A 68 -0.99 -0.75 -20.46
N ALA A 69 -1.38 -0.03 -19.41
CA ALA A 69 -2.04 1.27 -19.50
C ALA A 69 -1.07 2.44 -19.77
N GLY A 70 0.23 2.19 -19.95
CA GLY A 70 1.24 3.18 -20.32
C GLY A 70 1.88 3.91 -19.14
N TYR A 71 1.86 3.33 -17.93
CA TYR A 71 2.51 3.91 -16.76
C TYR A 71 3.87 3.26 -16.48
N ARG A 72 4.80 4.06 -15.97
CA ARG A 72 6.03 3.59 -15.35
C ARG A 72 5.73 3.21 -13.90
N VAL A 73 5.75 1.93 -13.58
CA VAL A 73 5.44 1.42 -12.23
C VAL A 73 6.72 1.25 -11.43
N VAL A 74 6.76 1.81 -10.23
CA VAL A 74 7.79 1.58 -9.21
C VAL A 74 7.18 0.77 -8.08
N ALA A 75 7.70 -0.41 -7.83
CA ALA A 75 7.33 -1.26 -6.70
C ALA A 75 8.52 -1.39 -5.75
N MET A 76 8.25 -1.41 -4.44
CA MET A 76 9.28 -1.62 -3.42
C MET A 76 8.77 -2.55 -2.32
N ASP A 77 9.69 -3.25 -1.69
CA ASP A 77 9.46 -3.86 -0.40
C ASP A 77 9.79 -2.83 0.69
N SER A 78 8.83 -2.50 1.54
CA SER A 78 9.04 -1.58 2.67
C SER A 78 10.12 -2.12 3.59
N ARG A 79 10.79 -1.24 4.32
CA ARG A 79 11.77 -1.59 5.36
C ARG A 79 11.26 -2.75 6.22
N GLY A 80 12.06 -3.80 6.41
CA GLY A 80 11.72 -4.99 7.19
C GLY A 80 10.73 -5.94 6.53
N HIS A 81 10.30 -5.69 5.29
CA HIS A 81 9.34 -6.52 4.57
C HIS A 81 9.97 -7.13 3.31
N GLY A 82 9.43 -8.26 2.88
CA GLY A 82 9.86 -8.91 1.66
C GLY A 82 11.37 -9.11 1.59
N ARG A 83 12.03 -8.53 0.58
CA ARG A 83 13.48 -8.61 0.32
C ARG A 83 14.27 -7.50 1.03
N SER A 84 13.57 -6.51 1.62
CA SER A 84 14.21 -5.40 2.32
C SER A 84 14.66 -5.81 3.70
N SER A 85 15.87 -5.36 4.11
CA SER A 85 16.38 -5.61 5.45
C SER A 85 15.78 -4.66 6.49
N TRP A 86 16.02 -4.96 7.75
CA TRP A 86 15.62 -4.17 8.90
C TRP A 86 16.72 -4.17 9.97
N ASP A 87 17.00 -3.00 10.52
CA ASP A 87 18.01 -2.80 11.56
C ASP A 87 17.54 -3.16 12.99
N GLY A 88 16.23 -3.45 13.15
CA GLY A 88 15.60 -3.73 14.44
C GLY A 88 15.04 -2.50 15.14
N GLY A 89 15.15 -1.32 14.54
CA GLY A 89 14.59 -0.09 15.07
C GLY A 89 13.05 -0.01 14.96
N PRO A 90 12.43 0.96 15.64
CA PRO A 90 10.99 1.17 15.52
C PRO A 90 10.60 1.61 14.11
N PHE A 91 9.43 1.18 13.65
CA PHE A 91 8.86 1.67 12.40
C PHE A 91 8.17 3.03 12.58
N SER A 92 8.14 3.83 11.52
CA SER A 92 7.27 4.99 11.42
C SER A 92 6.89 5.25 9.96
N TYR A 93 5.69 5.79 9.72
CA TYR A 93 5.26 6.18 8.37
C TYR A 93 6.11 7.30 7.78
N THR A 94 6.65 8.19 8.61
CA THR A 94 7.62 9.21 8.16
C THR A 94 8.90 8.56 7.61
N GLN A 95 9.47 7.60 8.32
CA GLN A 95 10.65 6.87 7.85
C GLN A 95 10.35 6.08 6.57
N MET A 96 9.19 5.41 6.49
CA MET A 96 8.77 4.68 5.29
C MET A 96 8.57 5.62 4.09
N ALA A 97 8.06 6.85 4.30
CA ALA A 97 7.94 7.85 3.26
C ALA A 97 9.30 8.32 2.75
N GLU A 98 10.24 8.54 3.63
CA GLU A 98 11.62 8.89 3.27
C GLU A 98 12.32 7.74 2.53
N ASP A 99 12.06 6.48 2.91
CA ASP A 99 12.54 5.29 2.18
C ASP A 99 11.98 5.24 0.76
N ALA A 100 10.68 5.54 0.61
CA ALA A 100 10.02 5.60 -0.68
C ALA A 100 10.63 6.69 -1.58
N PHE A 101 10.93 7.87 -1.05
CA PHE A 101 11.62 8.90 -1.80
C PHE A 101 13.03 8.48 -2.21
N ALA A 102 13.79 7.79 -1.35
CA ALA A 102 15.11 7.29 -1.71
C ALA A 102 15.06 6.29 -2.88
N VAL A 103 14.01 5.46 -2.94
CA VAL A 103 13.75 4.57 -4.09
C VAL A 103 13.44 5.38 -5.35
N LEU A 104 12.57 6.38 -5.27
CA LEU A 104 12.25 7.26 -6.41
C LEU A 104 13.51 7.99 -6.92
N ASP A 105 14.33 8.51 -6.02
CA ASP A 105 15.58 9.20 -6.36
C ASP A 105 16.58 8.24 -7.03
N ARG A 106 16.70 7.01 -6.53
CA ARG A 106 17.56 5.98 -7.13
C ARG A 106 17.15 5.62 -8.56
N LEU A 107 15.87 5.73 -8.86
CA LEU A 107 15.30 5.47 -10.18
C LEU A 107 15.18 6.71 -11.08
N GLY A 108 15.62 7.88 -10.60
CA GLY A 108 15.52 9.15 -11.32
C GLY A 108 14.08 9.63 -11.51
N VAL A 109 13.19 9.30 -10.57
CA VAL A 109 11.78 9.70 -10.60
C VAL A 109 11.58 10.94 -9.73
N GLY A 110 11.42 12.09 -10.36
CA GLY A 110 11.22 13.37 -9.65
C GLY A 110 9.85 13.48 -8.99
N ARG A 111 8.79 12.93 -9.62
CA ARG A 111 7.40 12.98 -9.16
C ARG A 111 6.67 11.71 -9.53
N ALA A 112 5.77 11.23 -8.66
CA ALA A 112 4.96 10.03 -8.93
C ALA A 112 3.56 10.16 -8.32
N ALA A 113 2.57 9.51 -8.93
CA ALA A 113 1.34 9.17 -8.24
C ALA A 113 1.61 7.99 -7.28
N VAL A 114 1.02 8.02 -6.09
CA VAL A 114 1.21 6.98 -5.08
C VAL A 114 -0.06 6.16 -4.92
N VAL A 115 0.04 4.86 -5.10
CA VAL A 115 -1.03 3.90 -4.82
C VAL A 115 -0.65 3.13 -3.57
N GLY A 116 -1.30 3.45 -2.47
CA GLY A 116 -1.05 2.85 -1.17
C GLY A 116 -2.19 1.95 -0.71
N TRP A 117 -1.83 0.78 -0.20
CA TRP A 117 -2.74 -0.15 0.45
C TRP A 117 -2.40 -0.27 1.94
N SER A 118 -3.36 -0.02 2.83
CA SER A 118 -3.18 -0.14 4.28
C SER A 118 -1.99 0.72 4.75
N ASP A 119 -0.96 0.18 5.41
CA ASP A 119 0.24 0.92 5.81
C ASP A 119 0.89 1.69 4.64
N GLY A 120 0.80 1.14 3.42
CA GLY A 120 1.25 1.84 2.22
C GLY A 120 0.45 3.10 1.92
N ALA A 121 -0.84 3.13 2.27
CA ALA A 121 -1.67 4.33 2.12
C ALA A 121 -1.26 5.42 3.13
N CYS A 122 -1.01 5.03 4.39
CA CYS A 122 -0.49 5.94 5.40
C CYS A 122 0.89 6.49 5.03
N THR A 123 1.76 5.64 4.48
CA THR A 123 3.05 6.06 3.91
C THR A 123 2.87 7.07 2.78
N GLY A 124 1.89 6.84 1.88
CA GLY A 124 1.57 7.77 0.80
C GLY A 124 1.10 9.15 1.29
N LEU A 125 0.29 9.21 2.35
CA LEU A 125 -0.08 10.49 2.97
C LEU A 125 1.12 11.16 3.65
N ALA A 126 1.99 10.41 4.31
CA ALA A 126 3.22 10.94 4.88
C ALA A 126 4.14 11.53 3.79
N MET A 127 4.25 10.88 2.62
CA MET A 127 4.95 11.43 1.45
C MET A 127 4.31 12.74 0.98
N ALA A 128 3.00 12.78 0.84
CA ALA A 128 2.26 13.97 0.40
C ALA A 128 2.41 15.16 1.36
N LYS A 129 2.51 14.90 2.66
CA LYS A 129 2.78 15.95 3.68
C LYS A 129 4.23 16.42 3.65
N ALA A 130 5.18 15.51 3.46
CA ALA A 130 6.61 15.83 3.53
C ALA A 130 7.12 16.58 2.30
N ALA A 131 6.66 16.19 1.09
CA ALA A 131 7.12 16.75 -0.19
C ALA A 131 5.98 16.72 -1.23
N PRO A 132 4.96 17.58 -1.10
CA PRO A 132 3.79 17.58 -1.98
C PRO A 132 4.15 17.79 -3.45
N GLU A 133 5.23 18.50 -3.76
CA GLU A 133 5.73 18.71 -5.13
C GLU A 133 6.24 17.41 -5.78
N ARG A 134 6.60 16.41 -4.97
CA ARG A 134 7.07 15.09 -5.40
C ARG A 134 5.93 14.08 -5.60
N VAL A 135 4.70 14.41 -5.19
CA VAL A 135 3.54 13.52 -5.21
C VAL A 135 2.46 14.09 -6.13
N ALA A 136 2.16 13.38 -7.21
CA ALA A 136 1.12 13.79 -8.17
C ALA A 136 -0.31 13.61 -7.61
N GLY A 137 -0.47 12.67 -6.69
CA GLY A 137 -1.69 12.37 -5.96
C GLY A 137 -1.55 11.08 -5.19
N VAL A 138 -2.48 10.81 -4.29
CA VAL A 138 -2.50 9.59 -3.45
C VAL A 138 -3.80 8.83 -3.63
N PHE A 139 -3.71 7.56 -4.03
CA PHE A 139 -4.78 6.59 -3.88
C PHE A 139 -4.64 5.94 -2.51
N PHE A 140 -5.44 6.38 -1.57
CA PHE A 140 -5.44 5.98 -0.17
C PHE A 140 -6.46 4.87 0.03
N PHE A 141 -6.01 3.62 0.04
CA PHE A 141 -6.90 2.48 0.15
C PHE A 141 -6.79 1.80 1.52
N ALA A 142 -7.95 1.69 2.19
CA ALA A 142 -8.17 0.82 3.33
C ALA A 142 -7.20 1.08 4.51
N CYS A 143 -7.08 2.33 4.96
CA CYS A 143 -6.29 2.70 6.13
C CYS A 143 -6.99 3.75 7.00
N ASN A 144 -6.57 3.81 8.26
CA ASN A 144 -6.98 4.85 9.20
C ASN A 144 -5.96 6.01 9.23
N VAL A 145 -6.36 7.14 9.75
CA VAL A 145 -5.49 8.30 9.99
C VAL A 145 -5.34 8.62 11.48
N ASP A 146 -6.09 7.95 12.31
CA ASP A 146 -6.01 7.95 13.77
C ASP A 146 -6.61 6.67 14.36
N GLY A 147 -6.47 6.46 15.67
CA GLY A 147 -6.92 5.24 16.34
C GLY A 147 -8.45 5.01 16.34
N THR A 148 -9.26 6.02 15.98
CA THR A 148 -10.74 5.87 15.93
C THR A 148 -11.21 5.15 14.67
N GLY A 149 -10.35 5.07 13.66
CA GLY A 149 -10.67 4.51 12.34
C GLY A 149 -10.68 3.00 12.28
N THR A 150 -10.15 2.31 13.29
CA THR A 150 -10.04 0.85 13.27
C THR A 150 -11.29 0.16 13.83
N LEU A 151 -11.61 -0.99 13.26
CA LEU A 151 -12.57 -1.93 13.83
C LEU A 151 -11.93 -2.73 14.99
N PRO A 152 -12.70 -3.22 15.96
CA PRO A 152 -12.20 -4.21 16.89
C PRO A 152 -11.67 -5.43 16.14
N PHE A 153 -10.43 -5.79 16.39
CA PHE A 153 -9.81 -6.93 15.69
C PHE A 153 -10.54 -8.23 16.04
N ALA A 154 -10.93 -8.96 15.00
CA ALA A 154 -11.51 -10.31 15.11
C ALA A 154 -10.82 -11.23 14.10
N MET A 155 -10.13 -12.25 14.59
CA MET A 155 -9.52 -13.24 13.72
C MET A 155 -10.60 -14.04 12.99
N THR A 156 -10.59 -13.95 11.66
CA THR A 156 -11.44 -14.77 10.77
C THR A 156 -10.56 -15.78 10.04
N GLU A 157 -11.18 -16.79 9.44
CA GLU A 157 -10.45 -17.75 8.58
C GLU A 157 -9.71 -17.03 7.45
N THR A 158 -10.36 -16.09 6.81
CA THR A 158 -9.78 -15.24 5.74
C THR A 158 -8.52 -14.52 6.21
N ILE A 159 -8.60 -13.81 7.33
CA ILE A 159 -7.45 -13.10 7.91
C ILE A 159 -6.33 -14.09 8.26
N GLY A 160 -6.67 -15.22 8.91
CA GLY A 160 -5.69 -16.25 9.26
C GLY A 160 -4.96 -16.83 8.05
N ASN A 161 -5.68 -17.10 6.96
CA ASN A 161 -5.12 -17.58 5.70
C ASN A 161 -4.19 -16.54 5.05
N CYS A 162 -4.59 -15.27 5.01
CA CYS A 162 -3.76 -14.18 4.49
C CYS A 162 -2.50 -13.97 5.33
N LEU A 163 -2.60 -13.98 6.66
CA LEU A 163 -1.44 -13.86 7.55
C LEU A 163 -0.47 -15.04 7.37
N THR A 164 -0.98 -16.26 7.24
CA THR A 164 -0.17 -17.45 6.94
C THR A 164 0.55 -17.29 5.60
N ARG A 165 -0.11 -16.72 4.59
CA ARG A 165 0.51 -16.42 3.29
C ARG A 165 1.64 -15.40 3.45
N HIS A 166 1.40 -14.30 4.13
CA HIS A 166 2.44 -13.28 4.37
C HIS A 166 3.64 -13.84 5.14
N GLN A 167 3.43 -14.71 6.12
CA GLN A 167 4.50 -15.39 6.83
C GLN A 167 5.33 -16.31 5.92
N LYS A 168 4.67 -17.05 5.02
CA LYS A 168 5.36 -17.89 4.02
C LYS A 168 6.18 -17.03 3.05
N ASP A 169 5.61 -15.92 2.57
CA ASP A 169 6.31 -15.01 1.67
C ASP A 169 7.51 -14.37 2.37
N TYR A 170 7.36 -13.95 3.62
CA TYR A 170 8.46 -13.41 4.41
C TYR A 170 9.58 -14.43 4.57
N ALA A 171 9.25 -15.66 4.94
CA ALA A 171 10.24 -16.73 5.09
C ALA A 171 11.01 -17.03 3.80
N ALA A 172 10.35 -16.87 2.64
CA ALA A 172 10.95 -17.13 1.33
C ALA A 172 11.78 -15.95 0.79
N LEU A 173 11.44 -14.72 1.14
CA LEU A 173 12.00 -13.51 0.53
C LEU A 173 12.97 -12.77 1.44
N SER A 174 12.75 -12.80 2.75
CA SER A 174 13.49 -11.97 3.70
C SER A 174 14.95 -12.40 3.85
N PRO A 175 15.89 -11.44 3.91
CA PRO A 175 17.26 -11.72 4.33
C PRO A 175 17.36 -12.11 5.82
N GLN A 176 16.28 -11.99 6.60
CA GLN A 176 16.19 -12.22 8.03
C GLN A 176 14.92 -13.02 8.37
N PRO A 177 14.72 -14.23 7.78
CA PRO A 177 13.47 -14.97 7.85
C PRO A 177 13.04 -15.35 9.27
N GLU A 178 13.98 -15.52 10.19
CA GLU A 178 13.78 -15.81 11.61
C GLU A 178 13.15 -14.64 12.39
N ARG A 179 13.20 -13.42 11.87
CA ARG A 179 12.76 -12.21 12.57
C ARG A 179 11.29 -11.83 12.30
N PHE A 180 10.49 -12.69 11.67
CA PHE A 180 9.10 -12.38 11.34
C PHE A 180 8.27 -11.94 12.57
N ALA A 181 8.39 -12.66 13.67
CA ALA A 181 7.65 -12.34 14.89
C ALA A 181 8.08 -10.99 15.51
N GLU A 182 9.38 -10.69 15.50
CA GLU A 182 9.92 -9.43 15.99
C GLU A 182 9.48 -8.26 15.10
N MET A 183 9.59 -8.42 13.79
CA MET A 183 9.15 -7.43 12.80
C MET A 183 7.64 -7.16 12.95
N SER A 184 6.83 -8.21 13.03
CA SER A 184 5.38 -8.10 13.21
C SER A 184 5.00 -7.36 14.49
N ALA A 185 5.68 -7.63 15.61
CA ALA A 185 5.45 -6.93 16.87
C ALA A 185 5.81 -5.44 16.79
N ALA A 186 6.95 -5.10 16.16
CA ALA A 186 7.36 -3.71 15.95
C ALA A 186 6.38 -2.96 15.02
N LEU A 187 5.87 -3.64 13.98
CA LEU A 187 4.87 -3.10 13.08
C LEU A 187 3.55 -2.81 13.81
N GLN A 188 3.07 -3.75 14.62
CA GLN A 188 1.86 -3.57 15.44
C GLN A 188 2.01 -2.43 16.44
N ALA A 189 3.21 -2.24 17.05
CA ALA A 189 3.49 -1.11 17.92
C ALA A 189 3.40 0.24 17.19
N MET A 190 3.86 0.30 15.94
CA MET A 190 3.66 1.47 15.08
C MET A 190 2.18 1.71 14.81
N GLN A 191 1.45 0.70 14.34
CA GLN A 191 0.03 0.79 14.00
C GLN A 191 -0.85 1.17 15.19
N ALA A 192 -0.47 0.80 16.40
CA ALA A 192 -1.19 1.18 17.63
C ALA A 192 -1.03 2.66 18.01
N SER A 193 -0.01 3.35 17.49
CA SER A 193 0.34 4.73 17.84
C SER A 193 0.37 5.69 16.65
N GLN A 194 0.30 5.17 15.44
CA GLN A 194 0.42 5.93 14.19
C GLN A 194 -0.56 5.39 13.12
N PRO A 195 -0.96 6.23 12.18
CA PRO A 195 -0.83 7.69 12.23
C PRO A 195 -1.73 8.29 13.31
N ASP A 196 -1.46 9.54 13.67
CA ASP A 196 -2.31 10.33 14.59
C ASP A 196 -2.48 11.72 13.96
N TYR A 197 -3.22 11.77 12.86
CA TYR A 197 -3.45 12.99 12.10
C TYR A 197 -4.68 13.73 12.64
N SER A 198 -4.47 14.94 13.09
CA SER A 198 -5.56 15.87 13.42
C SER A 198 -6.32 16.32 12.16
N ALA A 199 -7.50 16.87 12.34
CA ALA A 199 -8.23 17.49 11.22
C ALA A 199 -7.43 18.65 10.56
N ALA A 200 -6.55 19.32 11.29
CA ALA A 200 -5.67 20.34 10.72
C ALA A 200 -4.59 19.72 9.82
N ASP A 201 -4.04 18.57 10.22
CA ASP A 201 -3.10 17.81 9.39
C ASP A 201 -3.75 17.36 8.08
N LEU A 202 -4.96 16.82 8.14
CA LEU A 202 -5.69 16.38 6.94
C LEU A 202 -6.00 17.56 6.02
N ARG A 203 -6.40 18.71 6.57
CA ARG A 203 -6.66 19.93 5.77
C ARG A 203 -5.40 20.53 5.14
N SER A 204 -4.20 20.21 5.66
CA SER A 204 -2.94 20.67 5.09
C SER A 204 -2.48 19.88 3.87
N ILE A 205 -3.12 18.74 3.57
CA ILE A 205 -2.79 17.95 2.39
C ILE A 205 -3.24 18.72 1.15
N SER A 206 -2.29 19.06 0.29
CA SER A 206 -2.50 19.91 -0.89
C SER A 206 -2.49 19.15 -2.22
N VAL A 207 -2.20 17.86 -2.20
CA VAL A 207 -2.22 17.01 -3.40
C VAL A 207 -3.59 16.35 -3.56
N PRO A 208 -3.99 15.97 -4.79
CA PRO A 208 -5.20 15.19 -5.03
C PRO A 208 -5.18 13.88 -4.24
N VAL A 209 -6.27 13.56 -3.54
CA VAL A 209 -6.42 12.29 -2.81
C VAL A 209 -7.70 11.59 -3.27
N THR A 210 -7.59 10.31 -3.60
CA THR A 210 -8.75 9.42 -3.68
C THR A 210 -8.74 8.50 -2.47
N VAL A 211 -9.70 8.67 -1.58
CA VAL A 211 -9.92 7.78 -0.44
C VAL A 211 -10.78 6.63 -0.92
N ALA A 212 -10.19 5.46 -1.00
CA ALA A 212 -10.85 4.23 -1.44
C ALA A 212 -11.07 3.30 -0.26
N GLN A 213 -12.25 2.71 -0.15
CA GLN A 213 -12.67 1.84 0.93
C GLN A 213 -13.28 0.57 0.39
N ALA A 214 -12.98 -0.56 1.00
CA ALA A 214 -13.64 -1.82 0.73
C ALA A 214 -15.01 -1.86 1.45
N GLU A 215 -16.04 -2.34 0.75
CA GLU A 215 -17.38 -2.50 1.37
C GLU A 215 -17.34 -3.42 2.60
N ARG A 216 -16.48 -4.43 2.56
CA ARG A 216 -16.35 -5.48 3.60
C ARG A 216 -14.98 -5.45 4.27
N ASP A 217 -14.47 -4.25 4.54
CA ASP A 217 -13.17 -4.11 5.21
C ASP A 217 -13.24 -4.70 6.62
N GLU A 218 -12.29 -5.55 6.94
CA GLU A 218 -12.22 -6.24 8.23
C GLU A 218 -11.50 -5.42 9.32
N PHE A 219 -10.81 -4.34 8.92
CA PHE A 219 -9.93 -3.57 9.81
C PHE A 219 -10.35 -2.11 9.94
N ILE A 220 -10.90 -1.52 8.86
CA ILE A 220 -11.13 -0.07 8.78
C ILE A 220 -12.62 0.24 8.70
N ARG A 221 -13.06 1.18 9.52
CA ARG A 221 -14.45 1.66 9.51
C ARG A 221 -14.76 2.46 8.25
N GLY A 222 -15.84 2.14 7.57
CA GLY A 222 -16.26 2.87 6.36
C GLY A 222 -16.60 4.33 6.63
N GLU A 223 -17.17 4.64 7.81
CA GLU A 223 -17.43 6.02 8.24
C GLU A 223 -16.15 6.82 8.44
N HIS A 224 -15.04 6.17 8.87
CA HIS A 224 -13.75 6.83 9.01
C HIS A 224 -13.17 7.22 7.64
N ALA A 225 -13.25 6.33 6.65
CA ALA A 225 -12.84 6.64 5.28
C ALA A 225 -13.64 7.81 4.69
N ARG A 226 -14.96 7.87 4.96
CA ARG A 226 -15.80 9.02 4.56
C ARG A 226 -15.40 10.30 5.29
N HIS A 227 -15.05 10.22 6.58
CA HIS A 227 -14.54 11.35 7.34
C HIS A 227 -13.23 11.89 6.77
N ILE A 228 -12.28 11.02 6.40
CA ILE A 228 -11.03 11.42 5.75
C ILE A 228 -11.33 12.16 4.45
N ALA A 229 -12.17 11.59 3.59
CA ALA A 229 -12.53 12.20 2.31
C ALA A 229 -13.25 13.55 2.46
N ALA A 230 -14.05 13.71 3.51
CA ALA A 230 -14.72 14.98 3.80
C ALA A 230 -13.78 16.04 4.39
N THR A 231 -12.64 15.64 4.98
CA THR A 231 -11.72 16.53 5.68
C THR A 231 -10.55 16.97 4.80
N VAL A 232 -10.03 16.08 3.95
CA VAL A 232 -8.95 16.40 3.00
C VAL A 232 -9.50 17.25 1.86
N PRO A 233 -8.93 18.45 1.59
CA PRO A 233 -9.45 19.35 0.54
C PRO A 233 -9.47 18.68 -0.84
N GLY A 234 -10.64 18.69 -1.49
CA GLY A 234 -10.81 18.16 -2.84
C GLY A 234 -10.68 16.64 -2.97
N ALA A 235 -10.63 15.91 -1.86
CA ALA A 235 -10.56 14.46 -1.91
C ALA A 235 -11.82 13.84 -2.53
N ARG A 236 -11.62 12.73 -3.24
CA ARG A 236 -12.70 11.89 -3.78
C ARG A 236 -12.88 10.67 -2.87
N PHE A 237 -14.12 10.24 -2.68
CA PHE A 237 -14.43 8.99 -1.99
C PHE A 237 -14.87 7.92 -3.00
N VAL A 238 -14.34 6.72 -2.89
CA VAL A 238 -14.70 5.56 -3.70
C VAL A 238 -14.92 4.37 -2.78
N GLU A 239 -16.14 3.83 -2.77
CA GLU A 239 -16.42 2.56 -2.11
C GLU A 239 -16.42 1.43 -3.14
N MET A 240 -15.57 0.46 -2.94
CA MET A 240 -15.46 -0.70 -3.84
C MET A 240 -16.36 -1.82 -3.33
N GLN A 241 -17.35 -2.18 -4.16
CA GLN A 241 -18.37 -3.15 -3.80
C GLN A 241 -17.87 -4.59 -3.90
N GLY A 242 -18.28 -5.44 -2.98
CA GLY A 242 -18.01 -6.87 -2.97
C GLY A 242 -16.56 -7.25 -2.67
N VAL A 243 -15.76 -6.34 -2.14
CA VAL A 243 -14.35 -6.58 -1.78
C VAL A 243 -14.09 -6.39 -0.29
N SER A 244 -13.05 -7.07 0.20
CA SER A 244 -12.51 -6.96 1.55
C SER A 244 -11.28 -6.05 1.58
N HIS A 245 -10.63 -5.95 2.74
CA HIS A 245 -9.33 -5.28 2.90
C HIS A 245 -8.27 -5.75 1.90
N PHE A 246 -8.40 -6.98 1.43
CA PHE A 246 -7.46 -7.63 0.50
C PHE A 246 -7.81 -7.42 -0.98
N ALA A 247 -8.61 -6.41 -1.32
CA ALA A 247 -9.07 -6.14 -2.70
C ALA A 247 -7.99 -6.25 -3.79
N PRO A 248 -6.73 -5.78 -3.60
CA PRO A 248 -5.68 -5.89 -4.63
C PRO A 248 -5.42 -7.31 -5.10
N VAL A 249 -5.54 -8.29 -4.20
CA VAL A 249 -5.31 -9.72 -4.45
C VAL A 249 -6.61 -10.52 -4.54
N GLN A 250 -7.70 -10.03 -3.96
CA GLN A 250 -9.00 -10.67 -3.96
C GLN A 250 -9.71 -10.50 -5.30
N ARG A 251 -9.95 -9.26 -5.71
CA ARG A 251 -10.65 -8.91 -6.96
C ARG A 251 -9.86 -7.85 -7.73
N PRO A 252 -8.73 -8.28 -8.35
CA PRO A 252 -7.79 -7.35 -8.98
C PRO A 252 -8.41 -6.44 -10.04
N ALA A 253 -9.41 -6.94 -10.79
CA ALA A 253 -10.07 -6.14 -11.82
C ALA A 253 -10.82 -4.92 -11.22
N VAL A 254 -11.51 -5.11 -10.09
CA VAL A 254 -12.20 -4.03 -9.37
C VAL A 254 -11.20 -3.01 -8.85
N PHE A 255 -10.14 -3.48 -8.19
CA PHE A 255 -9.10 -2.61 -7.67
C PHE A 255 -8.37 -1.84 -8.78
N ASN A 256 -7.95 -2.52 -9.84
CA ASN A 256 -7.26 -1.90 -10.98
C ASN A 256 -8.14 -0.84 -11.66
N GLY A 257 -9.45 -1.10 -11.81
CA GLY A 257 -10.38 -0.12 -12.37
C GLY A 257 -10.42 1.18 -11.57
N ALA A 258 -10.48 1.09 -10.24
CA ALA A 258 -10.46 2.25 -9.35
C ALA A 258 -9.12 3.00 -9.41
N VAL A 259 -7.99 2.27 -9.41
CA VAL A 259 -6.65 2.84 -9.53
C VAL A 259 -6.47 3.56 -10.88
N LEU A 260 -6.86 2.93 -11.99
CA LEU A 260 -6.75 3.53 -13.33
C LEU A 260 -7.58 4.82 -13.46
N ALA A 261 -8.79 4.84 -12.89
CA ALA A 261 -9.62 6.05 -12.86
C ALA A 261 -8.96 7.19 -12.04
N PHE A 262 -8.31 6.85 -10.92
CA PHE A 262 -7.51 7.81 -10.16
C PHE A 262 -6.32 8.33 -10.96
N LEU A 263 -5.51 7.44 -11.55
CA LEU A 263 -4.32 7.83 -12.31
C LEU A 263 -4.66 8.71 -13.51
N ALA A 264 -5.72 8.37 -14.25
CA ALA A 264 -6.20 9.21 -15.33
C ALA A 264 -6.60 10.63 -14.86
N ALA A 265 -7.10 10.77 -13.64
CA ALA A 265 -7.49 12.08 -13.10
C ALA A 265 -6.28 12.93 -12.65
N VAL A 266 -5.19 12.31 -12.17
CA VAL A 266 -4.06 13.04 -11.57
C VAL A 266 -2.84 13.17 -12.49
N LEU A 267 -2.74 12.33 -13.53
CA LEU A 267 -1.61 12.30 -14.47
C LEU A 267 -2.01 12.71 -15.91
N SER A 268 -3.27 13.13 -16.15
CA SER A 268 -3.69 13.64 -17.45
C SER A 268 -3.03 15.01 -17.70
N GLY A 269 -1.99 15.03 -18.53
CA GLY A 269 -1.27 16.27 -18.92
C GLY A 269 0.23 16.26 -18.62
N GLU A 270 0.75 15.16 -18.11
CA GLU A 270 2.21 14.93 -17.96
C GLU A 270 2.80 14.22 -19.18
#